data_224463881539e90e8661b1519dd937f9
#
_entry.id   224463881539e90e8661b1519dd937f9
#
_cell.length_a   1.000
_cell.length_b   1.000
_cell.length_c   1.000
_cell.angle_alpha   90.00
_cell.angle_beta   90.00
_cell.angle_gamma   90.00
#
_symmetry.space_group_name_H-M   'P 1'
#
loop_
_entity.id
_entity.type
_entity.pdbx_description
1 polymer ?
#
loop_
_entity_poly.entity_id
_entity_poly.type
_entity_poly.pdbx_seq_one_letter_code
_entity_poly.pdbx_strand_id
1 'polypeptide(L)'
;MLLLAPCAPVPFAAMQQGKTVVIKLGTSSILSDVSLEPKIRIMASIVETVSQLRLRGHRVVLVCSGAIGVGRVRMGIKERPQELSVRQALAALGQLRLMTLWENLFGMLGIHIAQVLLTRADLADSPRYVNARATLETLLSDKFNAVPIVNENDTVSVFEMRFGDNDSLSAITAGIIDADYLFLCTDVDGLYTDNPRANPDAFKLDVIQNMDEARRLTCVKTMGSSFGTGGMQTKLVAAELATAAGIATVILNGEHPENMAHIVEQDIATQAFRTPHMQLRDPPCTLFLPHQQRMPAHKWRILHAMHPSGALIIDQGAYERLSRKESGGRLLPVGVIGVEGNFDRLQAVRLKIYKQSPTGELPETVEVGRALTNYTSIECERIKGLQSAQVVEVIGAVDTMYITDQAVLSLRAAAPT
;
A
#
# COMPACT_ATOMS: atom_id res chain seq x y z
N MET A 1 35.87 -22.47 49.26
CA MET A 1 34.53 -22.88 48.81
C MET A 1 33.64 -21.62 48.87
N LEU A 2 33.69 -20.84 47.79
CA LEU A 2 32.90 -19.60 47.66
C LEU A 2 31.57 -19.98 46.97
N LEU A 3 30.48 -19.92 47.75
CA LEU A 3 29.11 -20.09 47.21
C LEU A 3 28.75 -18.83 46.43
N LEU A 4 28.63 -18.98 45.11
CA LEU A 4 28.02 -18.00 44.23
C LEU A 4 26.51 -17.95 44.54
N ALA A 5 26.04 -16.82 45.05
CA ALA A 5 24.61 -16.56 45.20
C ALA A 5 23.89 -16.59 43.85
N PRO A 6 22.68 -17.17 43.74
CA PRO A 6 21.92 -17.16 42.48
C PRO A 6 21.53 -15.73 42.15
N CYS A 7 21.88 -15.31 40.96
CA CYS A 7 21.45 -14.02 40.39
C CYS A 7 19.92 -13.98 40.40
N ALA A 8 19.35 -13.00 41.06
CA ALA A 8 17.90 -12.78 41.06
C ALA A 8 17.41 -12.56 39.61
N PRO A 9 16.28 -13.14 39.22
CA PRO A 9 15.72 -12.88 37.89
C PRO A 9 15.38 -11.39 37.79
N VAL A 10 15.93 -10.74 36.77
CA VAL A 10 15.57 -9.37 36.40
C VAL A 10 14.06 -9.36 36.19
N PRO A 11 13.29 -8.44 36.80
CA PRO A 11 11.86 -8.39 36.63
C PRO A 11 11.57 -8.19 35.12
N PHE A 12 10.77 -9.09 34.57
CA PHE A 12 10.23 -9.02 33.21
C PHE A 12 9.47 -7.69 33.09
N ALA A 13 10.16 -6.64 32.65
CA ALA A 13 9.50 -5.38 32.28
C ALA A 13 8.35 -5.74 31.35
N ALA A 14 7.18 -5.19 31.60
CA ALA A 14 5.97 -5.45 30.81
C ALA A 14 6.36 -5.45 29.33
N MET A 15 6.33 -6.63 28.68
CA MET A 15 6.65 -6.77 27.26
C MET A 15 5.68 -5.88 26.52
N GLN A 16 6.19 -4.80 25.94
CA GLN A 16 5.42 -4.03 24.97
C GLN A 16 4.94 -5.03 23.92
N GLN A 17 3.63 -5.02 23.66
CA GLN A 17 3.04 -5.90 22.66
C GLN A 17 3.79 -5.73 21.33
N GLY A 18 4.32 -6.84 20.77
CA GLY A 18 5.17 -6.80 19.59
C GLY A 18 4.46 -6.12 18.44
N LYS A 19 5.12 -5.17 17.76
CA LYS A 19 4.58 -4.44 16.62
C LYS A 19 4.76 -5.22 15.34
N THR A 20 3.88 -5.02 14.37
CA THR A 20 4.00 -5.54 13.01
C THR A 20 4.57 -4.46 12.10
N VAL A 21 5.68 -4.76 11.44
CA VAL A 21 6.47 -3.82 10.66
C VAL A 21 6.56 -4.31 9.21
N VAL A 22 6.22 -3.45 8.26
CA VAL A 22 6.42 -3.71 6.83
C VAL A 22 7.54 -2.81 6.32
N ILE A 23 8.54 -3.40 5.67
CA ILE A 23 9.70 -2.69 5.12
C ILE A 23 9.69 -2.83 3.61
N LYS A 24 9.56 -1.73 2.90
CA LYS A 24 9.62 -1.69 1.44
C LYS A 24 11.00 -1.30 0.97
N LEU A 25 11.57 -2.15 0.13
CA LEU A 25 12.88 -1.97 -0.49
C LEU A 25 12.73 -1.73 -2.00
N GLY A 26 13.18 -0.58 -2.46
CA GLY A 26 13.23 -0.24 -3.89
C GLY A 26 14.37 -0.97 -4.62
N THR A 27 14.32 -1.00 -5.94
CA THR A 27 15.41 -1.56 -6.76
C THR A 27 16.74 -0.86 -6.45
N SER A 28 16.75 0.47 -6.35
CA SER A 28 17.95 1.26 -6.01
C SER A 28 18.47 1.01 -4.60
N SER A 29 17.64 0.53 -3.66
CA SER A 29 18.09 0.17 -2.31
C SER A 29 18.91 -1.12 -2.28
N ILE A 30 18.65 -2.05 -3.21
CA ILE A 30 19.28 -3.40 -3.21
C ILE A 30 20.20 -3.66 -4.39
N LEU A 31 20.11 -2.88 -5.47
CA LEU A 31 20.98 -2.98 -6.65
C LEU A 31 21.72 -1.66 -6.87
N SER A 32 22.95 -1.76 -7.34
CA SER A 32 23.73 -0.60 -7.79
C SER A 32 23.11 -0.01 -9.05
N ASP A 33 22.94 1.31 -9.10
CA ASP A 33 22.41 2.00 -10.28
C ASP A 33 23.38 1.93 -11.48
N VAL A 34 24.68 1.69 -11.24
CA VAL A 34 25.72 1.65 -12.27
C VAL A 34 25.92 0.24 -12.79
N SER A 35 26.19 -0.73 -11.89
CA SER A 35 26.54 -2.12 -12.26
C SER A 35 25.34 -3.05 -12.25
N LEU A 36 24.22 -2.65 -11.65
CA LEU A 36 23.06 -3.48 -11.32
C LEU A 36 23.38 -4.67 -10.42
N GLU A 37 24.58 -4.74 -9.86
CA GLU A 37 24.98 -5.77 -8.91
C GLU A 37 24.28 -5.57 -7.55
N PRO A 38 24.02 -6.67 -6.83
CA PRO A 38 23.43 -6.58 -5.49
C PRO A 38 24.31 -5.80 -4.51
N LYS A 39 23.72 -4.86 -3.79
CA LYS A 39 24.37 -4.12 -2.69
C LYS A 39 24.42 -4.99 -1.44
N ILE A 40 25.30 -6.00 -1.42
CA ILE A 40 25.36 -7.01 -0.36
C ILE A 40 25.49 -6.39 1.04
N ARG A 41 26.29 -5.34 1.20
CA ARG A 41 26.45 -4.62 2.48
C ARG A 41 25.09 -4.13 3.01
N ILE A 42 24.29 -3.49 2.14
CA ILE A 42 22.99 -2.95 2.52
C ILE A 42 22.00 -4.08 2.81
N MET A 43 21.98 -5.12 1.96
CA MET A 43 21.13 -6.29 2.18
C MET A 43 21.46 -6.99 3.51
N ALA A 44 22.72 -7.15 3.85
CA ALA A 44 23.14 -7.71 5.14
C ALA A 44 22.71 -6.83 6.31
N SER A 45 22.87 -5.50 6.23
CA SER A 45 22.44 -4.57 7.28
C SER A 45 20.91 -4.59 7.45
N ILE A 46 20.13 -4.76 6.37
CA ILE A 46 18.68 -4.98 6.46
C ILE A 46 18.36 -6.27 7.23
N VAL A 47 19.08 -7.36 6.94
CA VAL A 47 18.87 -8.65 7.63
C VAL A 47 19.20 -8.53 9.11
N GLU A 48 20.28 -7.84 9.48
CA GLU A 48 20.62 -7.55 10.87
C GLU A 48 19.54 -6.73 11.57
N THR A 49 19.01 -5.67 10.91
CA THR A 49 17.92 -4.85 11.43
C THR A 49 16.65 -5.67 11.65
N VAL A 50 16.29 -6.52 10.69
CA VAL A 50 15.15 -7.44 10.82
C VAL A 50 15.36 -8.41 11.98
N SER A 51 16.57 -8.96 12.12
CA SER A 51 16.91 -9.82 13.27
C SER A 51 16.74 -9.10 14.61
N GLN A 52 17.23 -7.87 14.72
CA GLN A 52 17.08 -7.07 15.95
C GLN A 52 15.60 -6.81 16.28
N LEU A 53 14.78 -6.42 15.31
CA LEU A 53 13.34 -6.22 15.50
C LEU A 53 12.66 -7.51 15.98
N ARG A 54 12.98 -8.65 15.37
CA ARG A 54 12.40 -9.95 15.74
C ARG A 54 12.81 -10.40 17.16
N LEU A 55 14.06 -10.20 17.55
CA LEU A 55 14.54 -10.50 18.90
C LEU A 55 13.80 -9.71 19.99
N ARG A 56 13.21 -8.57 19.63
CA ARG A 56 12.38 -7.74 20.51
C ARG A 56 10.88 -8.06 20.41
N GLY A 57 10.53 -9.13 19.72
CA GLY A 57 9.16 -9.61 19.62
C GLY A 57 8.33 -8.94 18.51
N HIS A 58 8.96 -8.15 17.61
CA HIS A 58 8.25 -7.56 16.47
C HIS A 58 8.13 -8.55 15.32
N ARG A 59 7.05 -8.47 14.56
CA ARG A 59 6.81 -9.22 13.33
C ARG A 59 7.22 -8.39 12.14
N VAL A 60 7.95 -8.95 11.18
CA VAL A 60 8.49 -8.20 10.06
C VAL A 60 8.12 -8.84 8.73
N VAL A 61 7.66 -8.03 7.78
CA VAL A 61 7.44 -8.38 6.37
C VAL A 61 8.30 -7.49 5.49
N LEU A 62 9.00 -8.07 4.52
CA LEU A 62 9.71 -7.32 3.49
C LEU A 62 8.85 -7.24 2.22
N VAL A 63 8.82 -6.08 1.57
CA VAL A 63 8.28 -5.91 0.22
C VAL A 63 9.43 -5.46 -0.69
N CYS A 64 9.84 -6.34 -1.60
CA CYS A 64 11.12 -6.22 -2.29
C CYS A 64 10.93 -6.07 -3.79
N SER A 65 11.52 -5.05 -4.39
CA SER A 65 11.65 -4.88 -5.83
C SER A 65 12.96 -5.50 -6.35
N GLY A 66 13.21 -5.40 -7.66
CA GLY A 66 14.51 -5.68 -8.25
C GLY A 66 14.59 -6.96 -9.07
N ALA A 67 13.53 -7.79 -9.12
CA ALA A 67 13.54 -9.03 -9.89
C ALA A 67 13.94 -8.82 -11.36
N ILE A 68 13.32 -7.87 -12.06
CA ILE A 68 13.69 -7.55 -13.45
C ILE A 68 15.16 -7.09 -13.57
N GLY A 69 15.62 -6.26 -12.63
CA GLY A 69 17.02 -5.79 -12.59
C GLY A 69 18.02 -6.93 -12.46
N VAL A 70 17.79 -7.82 -11.49
CA VAL A 70 18.63 -9.03 -11.28
C VAL A 70 18.59 -9.94 -12.51
N GLY A 71 17.41 -10.12 -13.13
CA GLY A 71 17.26 -10.90 -14.37
C GLY A 71 18.07 -10.31 -15.53
N ARG A 72 18.06 -8.98 -15.68
CA ARG A 72 18.87 -8.27 -16.69
C ARG A 72 20.36 -8.54 -16.54
N VAL A 73 20.89 -8.40 -15.32
CA VAL A 73 22.30 -8.70 -15.03
C VAL A 73 22.64 -10.13 -15.41
N ARG A 74 21.82 -11.09 -15.00
CA ARG A 74 22.03 -12.51 -15.28
C ARG A 74 22.06 -12.82 -16.79
N MET A 75 21.26 -12.10 -17.58
CA MET A 75 21.17 -12.27 -19.03
C MET A 75 22.11 -11.35 -19.82
N GLY A 76 22.90 -10.51 -19.16
CA GLY A 76 23.79 -9.54 -19.81
C GLY A 76 23.07 -8.43 -20.58
N ILE A 77 21.79 -8.15 -20.25
CA ILE A 77 20.97 -7.15 -20.93
C ILE A 77 21.19 -5.77 -20.29
N LYS A 78 21.84 -4.87 -20.99
CA LYS A 78 22.19 -3.54 -20.49
C LYS A 78 20.99 -2.60 -20.47
N GLU A 79 20.18 -2.59 -21.53
CA GLU A 79 19.02 -1.71 -21.66
C GLU A 79 17.75 -2.31 -21.03
N ARG A 80 16.84 -1.44 -20.60
CA ARG A 80 15.57 -1.89 -20.06
C ARG A 80 14.62 -2.27 -21.19
N PRO A 81 14.20 -3.56 -21.32
CA PRO A 81 13.33 -3.98 -22.38
C PRO A 81 11.95 -3.30 -22.28
N GLN A 82 11.40 -2.92 -23.44
CA GLN A 82 10.05 -2.34 -23.54
C GLN A 82 8.99 -3.45 -23.63
N GLU A 83 9.32 -4.55 -24.28
CA GLU A 83 8.41 -5.66 -24.49
C GLU A 83 8.00 -6.34 -23.18
N LEU A 84 6.69 -6.53 -22.99
CA LEU A 84 6.12 -7.07 -21.77
C LEU A 84 6.60 -8.50 -21.50
N SER A 85 6.56 -9.38 -22.50
CA SER A 85 6.97 -10.78 -22.40
C SER A 85 8.43 -10.92 -21.98
N VAL A 86 9.33 -10.08 -22.51
CA VAL A 86 10.74 -10.04 -22.13
C VAL A 86 10.91 -9.59 -20.69
N ARG A 87 10.16 -8.58 -20.26
CA ARG A 87 10.18 -8.10 -18.86
C ARG A 87 9.68 -9.17 -17.90
N GLN A 88 8.62 -9.90 -18.25
CA GLN A 88 8.07 -11.00 -17.46
C GLN A 88 9.07 -12.16 -17.33
N ALA A 89 9.72 -12.55 -18.44
CA ALA A 89 10.75 -13.56 -18.42
C ALA A 89 11.96 -13.17 -17.55
N LEU A 90 12.40 -11.90 -17.62
CA LEU A 90 13.47 -11.38 -16.78
C LEU A 90 13.07 -11.34 -15.31
N ALA A 91 11.82 -11.01 -15.00
CA ALA A 91 11.31 -11.06 -13.63
C ALA A 91 11.36 -12.49 -13.07
N ALA A 92 10.93 -13.49 -13.85
CA ALA A 92 11.00 -14.91 -13.47
C ALA A 92 12.43 -15.36 -13.17
N LEU A 93 13.38 -15.05 -14.06
CA LEU A 93 14.80 -15.39 -13.88
C LEU A 93 15.44 -14.67 -12.68
N GLY A 94 15.10 -13.41 -12.50
CA GLY A 94 15.66 -12.57 -11.46
C GLY A 94 15.07 -12.83 -10.08
N GLN A 95 13.78 -13.15 -10.00
CA GLN A 95 13.09 -13.45 -8.74
C GLN A 95 13.74 -14.66 -8.04
N LEU A 96 14.04 -15.72 -8.78
CA LEU A 96 14.74 -16.89 -8.24
C LEU A 96 16.08 -16.49 -7.62
N ARG A 97 16.88 -15.70 -8.32
CA ARG A 97 18.20 -15.27 -7.85
C ARG A 97 18.09 -14.32 -6.65
N LEU A 98 17.12 -13.41 -6.68
CA LEU A 98 16.87 -12.48 -5.58
C LEU A 98 16.49 -13.22 -4.30
N MET A 99 15.60 -14.22 -4.39
CA MET A 99 15.23 -15.06 -3.25
C MET A 99 16.41 -15.87 -2.72
N THR A 100 17.27 -16.41 -3.60
CA THR A 100 18.50 -17.11 -3.18
C THR A 100 19.43 -16.19 -2.39
N LEU A 101 19.57 -14.92 -2.78
CA LEU A 101 20.39 -13.96 -2.03
C LEU A 101 19.82 -13.71 -0.63
N TRP A 102 18.51 -13.47 -0.53
CA TRP A 102 17.84 -13.29 0.76
C TRP A 102 17.94 -14.55 1.63
N GLU A 103 17.69 -15.74 1.07
CA GLU A 103 17.79 -17.01 1.79
C GLU A 103 19.19 -17.23 2.37
N ASN A 104 20.25 -16.96 1.58
CA ASN A 104 21.62 -17.08 2.06
C ASN A 104 21.90 -16.11 3.22
N LEU A 105 21.46 -14.85 3.13
CA LEU A 105 21.72 -13.84 4.17
C LEU A 105 20.92 -14.12 5.45
N PHE A 106 19.63 -14.39 5.34
CA PHE A 106 18.78 -14.73 6.50
C PHE A 106 19.16 -16.07 7.12
N GLY A 107 19.51 -17.04 6.29
CA GLY A 107 19.96 -18.37 6.72
C GLY A 107 21.23 -18.34 7.58
N MET A 108 22.14 -17.36 7.37
CA MET A 108 23.31 -17.14 8.25
C MET A 108 22.92 -16.82 9.69
N LEU A 109 21.75 -16.23 9.90
CA LEU A 109 21.18 -15.93 11.23
C LEU A 109 20.13 -16.95 11.68
N GLY A 110 19.93 -18.04 10.94
CA GLY A 110 18.92 -19.07 11.27
C GLY A 110 17.48 -18.57 11.13
N ILE A 111 17.25 -17.54 10.32
CA ILE A 111 15.93 -16.95 10.11
C ILE A 111 15.31 -17.54 8.84
N HIS A 112 14.12 -18.12 8.97
CA HIS A 112 13.36 -18.61 7.82
C HIS A 112 12.71 -17.47 7.08
N ILE A 113 12.73 -17.54 5.75
CA ILE A 113 12.00 -16.63 4.87
C ILE A 113 10.95 -17.38 4.06
N ALA A 114 9.96 -16.66 3.55
CA ALA A 114 8.94 -17.23 2.66
C ALA A 114 8.64 -16.26 1.52
N GLN A 115 8.66 -16.77 0.29
CA GLN A 115 8.27 -15.99 -0.89
C GLN A 115 6.74 -15.88 -0.98
N VAL A 116 6.22 -14.66 -1.15
CA VAL A 116 4.80 -14.41 -1.43
C VAL A 116 4.71 -13.49 -2.65
N LEU A 117 4.12 -13.99 -3.73
CA LEU A 117 3.92 -13.23 -4.96
C LEU A 117 2.43 -12.89 -5.11
N LEU A 118 2.13 -11.61 -5.23
CA LEU A 118 0.76 -11.10 -5.32
C LEU A 118 0.58 -10.25 -6.57
N THR A 119 -0.63 -10.30 -7.12
CA THR A 119 -1.08 -9.36 -8.14
C THR A 119 -2.18 -8.47 -7.57
N ARG A 120 -2.46 -7.37 -8.24
CA ARG A 120 -3.60 -6.52 -7.90
C ARG A 120 -4.94 -7.26 -8.03
N ALA A 121 -5.03 -8.21 -8.98
CA ALA A 121 -6.20 -9.06 -9.17
C ALA A 121 -6.44 -9.98 -7.95
N ASP A 122 -5.37 -10.53 -7.35
CA ASP A 122 -5.48 -11.38 -6.17
C ASP A 122 -6.04 -10.60 -4.97
N LEU A 123 -5.71 -9.32 -4.87
CA LEU A 123 -6.19 -8.45 -3.79
C LEU A 123 -7.58 -7.86 -4.05
N ALA A 124 -8.00 -7.80 -5.31
CA ALA A 124 -9.36 -7.41 -5.71
C ALA A 124 -10.39 -8.51 -5.40
N ASP A 125 -10.01 -9.77 -5.64
CA ASP A 125 -10.85 -10.94 -5.40
C ASP A 125 -10.98 -11.23 -3.88
N SER A 126 -12.20 -11.34 -3.39
CA SER A 126 -12.46 -11.48 -1.96
C SER A 126 -11.90 -12.76 -1.34
N PRO A 127 -12.11 -13.95 -1.92
CA PRO A 127 -11.50 -15.19 -1.45
C PRO A 127 -9.98 -15.17 -1.47
N ARG A 128 -9.37 -14.67 -2.55
CA ARG A 128 -7.89 -14.58 -2.67
C ARG A 128 -7.29 -13.62 -1.67
N TYR A 129 -7.94 -12.47 -1.41
CA TYR A 129 -7.54 -11.54 -0.36
C TYR A 129 -7.52 -12.20 1.02
N VAL A 130 -8.58 -12.96 1.38
CA VAL A 130 -8.65 -13.67 2.66
C VAL A 130 -7.55 -14.72 2.75
N ASN A 131 -7.28 -15.46 1.67
CA ASN A 131 -6.21 -16.44 1.62
C ASN A 131 -4.82 -15.80 1.75
N ALA A 132 -4.57 -14.67 1.07
CA ALA A 132 -3.31 -13.93 1.18
C ALA A 132 -3.09 -13.44 2.62
N ARG A 133 -4.13 -12.89 3.27
CA ARG A 133 -4.09 -12.50 4.68
C ARG A 133 -3.76 -13.69 5.57
N ALA A 134 -4.50 -14.78 5.46
CA ALA A 134 -4.31 -15.99 6.27
C ALA A 134 -2.90 -16.57 6.10
N THR A 135 -2.37 -16.57 4.88
CA THR A 135 -1.00 -17.02 4.59
C THR A 135 0.04 -16.15 5.30
N LEU A 136 -0.06 -14.82 5.17
CA LEU A 136 0.87 -13.89 5.81
C LEU A 136 0.80 -13.99 7.34
N GLU A 137 -0.40 -14.02 7.93
CA GLU A 137 -0.59 -14.19 9.36
C GLU A 137 -0.04 -15.53 9.89
N THR A 138 -0.22 -16.61 9.13
CA THR A 138 0.34 -17.94 9.46
C THR A 138 1.86 -17.93 9.45
N LEU A 139 2.48 -17.33 8.42
CA LEU A 139 3.94 -17.21 8.31
C LEU A 139 4.53 -16.38 9.47
N LEU A 140 3.82 -15.33 9.88
CA LEU A 140 4.20 -14.45 11.00
C LEU A 140 3.88 -15.03 12.39
N SER A 141 3.13 -16.14 12.48
CA SER A 141 2.77 -16.77 13.75
C SER A 141 3.99 -17.41 14.41
N ASP A 142 3.91 -17.62 15.74
CA ASP A 142 4.96 -18.28 16.52
C ASP A 142 5.29 -19.69 16.01
N LYS A 143 4.34 -20.35 15.34
CA LYS A 143 4.53 -21.69 14.77
C LYS A 143 5.55 -21.71 13.60
N PHE A 144 5.45 -20.73 12.70
CA PHE A 144 6.37 -20.62 11.55
C PHE A 144 7.50 -19.65 11.81
N ASN A 145 7.19 -18.55 12.47
CA ASN A 145 8.12 -17.47 12.81
C ASN A 145 9.05 -17.08 11.65
N ALA A 146 8.48 -16.99 10.44
CA ALA A 146 9.18 -16.69 9.22
C ALA A 146 9.05 -15.21 8.83
N VAL A 147 9.96 -14.72 8.00
CA VAL A 147 9.89 -13.39 7.39
C VAL A 147 9.32 -13.53 5.98
N PRO A 148 8.07 -13.12 5.72
CA PRO A 148 7.54 -13.09 4.37
C PRO A 148 8.27 -12.03 3.54
N ILE A 149 8.68 -12.42 2.32
CA ILE A 149 9.22 -11.51 1.30
C ILE A 149 8.18 -11.43 0.18
N VAL A 150 7.49 -10.31 0.12
CA VAL A 150 6.42 -10.05 -0.83
C VAL A 150 6.98 -9.32 -2.05
N ASN A 151 6.53 -9.69 -3.23
CA ASN A 151 6.78 -8.97 -4.48
C ASN A 151 5.56 -9.07 -5.40
N GLU A 152 5.49 -8.20 -6.42
CA GLU A 152 4.51 -8.37 -7.49
C GLU A 152 4.79 -9.65 -8.27
N ASN A 153 3.73 -10.41 -8.62
CA ASN A 153 3.84 -11.54 -9.54
C ASN A 153 3.90 -11.03 -10.98
N ASP A 154 5.05 -10.48 -11.35
CA ASP A 154 5.31 -9.90 -12.67
C ASP A 154 5.02 -10.88 -13.82
N THR A 155 5.13 -12.19 -13.58
CA THR A 155 4.99 -13.22 -14.64
C THR A 155 3.57 -13.34 -15.18
N VAL A 156 2.57 -13.02 -14.38
CA VAL A 156 1.15 -13.10 -14.75
C VAL A 156 0.42 -11.76 -14.63
N SER A 157 1.10 -10.72 -14.18
CA SER A 157 0.52 -9.39 -14.03
C SER A 157 0.24 -8.77 -15.38
N VAL A 158 -1.02 -8.41 -15.66
CA VAL A 158 -1.42 -7.71 -16.88
C VAL A 158 -1.21 -6.21 -16.74
N PHE A 159 -0.91 -5.53 -17.86
CA PHE A 159 -0.48 -4.14 -17.86
C PHE A 159 -1.47 -3.18 -17.15
N GLU A 160 -2.76 -3.37 -17.39
CA GLU A 160 -3.84 -2.53 -16.82
C GLU A 160 -4.05 -2.76 -15.31
N MET A 161 -3.64 -3.93 -14.80
CA MET A 161 -3.85 -4.33 -13.41
C MET A 161 -2.55 -4.39 -12.59
N ARG A 162 -1.45 -3.81 -13.07
CA ARG A 162 -0.21 -3.72 -12.31
C ARG A 162 -0.36 -2.75 -11.15
N PHE A 163 0.31 -3.03 -10.05
CA PHE A 163 0.46 -2.04 -8.99
C PHE A 163 1.16 -0.77 -9.47
N GLY A 164 1.91 -0.88 -10.58
CA GLY A 164 2.73 0.21 -11.11
C GLY A 164 4.03 0.38 -10.33
N ASP A 165 3.99 0.14 -9.02
CA ASP A 165 5.13 0.20 -8.12
C ASP A 165 4.90 -0.65 -6.86
N ASN A 166 6.00 -1.12 -6.26
CA ASN A 166 5.96 -1.86 -5.00
C ASN A 166 5.72 -0.95 -3.77
N ASP A 167 5.70 0.38 -3.91
CA ASP A 167 5.32 1.28 -2.82
C ASP A 167 3.84 1.05 -2.50
N SER A 168 2.96 1.07 -3.51
CA SER A 168 1.53 0.76 -3.36
C SER A 168 1.28 -0.67 -2.87
N LEU A 169 2.01 -1.66 -3.39
CA LEU A 169 1.92 -3.05 -2.90
C LEU A 169 2.28 -3.15 -1.43
N SER A 170 3.30 -2.41 -0.97
CA SER A 170 3.71 -2.42 0.44
C SER A 170 2.66 -1.82 1.37
N ALA A 171 2.02 -0.71 0.95
CA ALA A 171 0.94 -0.10 1.71
C ALA A 171 -0.28 -1.04 1.82
N ILE A 172 -0.62 -1.74 0.72
CA ILE A 172 -1.71 -2.71 0.73
C ILE A 172 -1.34 -3.93 1.58
N THR A 173 -0.11 -4.45 1.46
CA THR A 173 0.37 -5.55 2.32
C THR A 173 0.29 -5.17 3.80
N ALA A 174 0.72 -3.95 4.15
CA ALA A 174 0.62 -3.44 5.51
C ALA A 174 -0.84 -3.37 6.00
N GLY A 175 -1.76 -2.92 5.13
CA GLY A 175 -3.20 -2.89 5.44
C GLY A 175 -3.82 -4.27 5.61
N ILE A 176 -3.38 -5.28 4.84
CA ILE A 176 -3.87 -6.67 4.94
C ILE A 176 -3.56 -7.28 6.30
N ILE A 177 -2.36 -7.05 6.84
CA ILE A 177 -1.88 -7.64 8.10
C ILE A 177 -2.05 -6.72 9.30
N ASP A 178 -2.77 -5.61 9.14
CA ASP A 178 -2.96 -4.60 10.20
C ASP A 178 -1.63 -4.15 10.83
N ALA A 179 -0.65 -3.78 10.00
CA ALA A 179 0.67 -3.36 10.46
C ALA A 179 0.63 -2.07 11.29
N ASP A 180 1.60 -1.91 12.19
CA ASP A 180 1.79 -0.68 12.99
C ASP A 180 2.64 0.34 12.23
N TYR A 181 3.66 -0.14 11.50
CA TYR A 181 4.60 0.68 10.75
C TYR A 181 4.76 0.20 9.31
N LEU A 182 4.86 1.15 8.40
CA LEU A 182 5.34 0.96 7.04
C LEU A 182 6.58 1.82 6.80
N PHE A 183 7.71 1.21 6.51
CA PHE A 183 8.95 1.89 6.12
C PHE A 183 9.11 1.88 4.60
N LEU A 184 9.24 3.06 4.01
CA LEU A 184 9.50 3.26 2.58
C LEU A 184 10.96 3.70 2.41
N CYS A 185 11.84 2.72 2.17
CA CYS A 185 13.26 2.97 1.97
C CYS A 185 13.52 3.66 0.62
N THR A 186 14.33 4.71 0.65
CA THR A 186 14.71 5.50 -0.52
C THR A 186 16.18 5.90 -0.44
N ASP A 187 16.65 6.77 -1.33
CA ASP A 187 18.01 7.28 -1.44
C ASP A 187 18.20 8.69 -0.84
N VAL A 188 17.18 9.15 -0.10
CA VAL A 188 17.20 10.42 0.65
C VAL A 188 16.65 10.19 2.06
N ASP A 189 16.94 11.12 2.99
CA ASP A 189 16.61 10.97 4.41
C ASP A 189 15.14 11.22 4.75
N GLY A 190 14.30 11.51 3.76
CA GLY A 190 12.88 11.78 3.97
C GLY A 190 12.24 12.50 2.80
N LEU A 191 11.08 13.10 3.05
CA LEU A 191 10.38 13.95 2.10
C LEU A 191 10.92 15.39 2.19
N TYR A 192 11.34 15.93 1.07
CA TYR A 192 11.82 17.32 0.94
C TYR A 192 10.80 18.16 0.17
N THR A 193 10.84 19.48 0.40
CA THR A 193 9.99 20.43 -0.33
C THR A 193 10.30 20.46 -1.81
N ASP A 194 11.54 20.16 -2.20
CA ASP A 194 12.02 20.02 -3.58
C ASP A 194 13.15 18.98 -3.63
N ASN A 195 13.72 18.72 -4.79
CA ASN A 195 14.85 17.81 -4.94
C ASN A 195 16.11 18.37 -4.26
N PRO A 196 16.58 17.80 -3.13
CA PRO A 196 17.73 18.34 -2.38
C PRO A 196 19.06 18.27 -3.14
N ARG A 197 19.14 17.45 -4.21
CA ARG A 197 20.33 17.37 -5.08
C ARG A 197 20.39 18.50 -6.11
N ALA A 198 19.25 19.08 -6.44
CA ALA A 198 19.12 20.13 -7.44
C ALA A 198 18.89 21.52 -6.81
N ASN A 199 18.23 21.56 -5.65
CA ASN A 199 17.87 22.78 -4.94
C ASN A 199 18.47 22.77 -3.52
N PRO A 200 19.51 23.59 -3.25
CA PRO A 200 20.12 23.70 -1.91
C PRO A 200 19.16 24.24 -0.83
N ASP A 201 18.12 24.98 -1.22
CA ASP A 201 17.13 25.56 -0.31
C ASP A 201 16.01 24.56 0.06
N ALA A 202 16.04 23.35 -0.52
CA ALA A 202 15.09 22.30 -0.18
C ALA A 202 15.30 21.84 1.27
N PHE A 203 14.25 21.88 2.07
CA PHE A 203 14.30 21.40 3.45
C PHE A 203 13.43 20.17 3.64
N LYS A 204 13.85 19.30 4.56
CA LYS A 204 13.15 18.06 4.92
C LYS A 204 11.92 18.36 5.77
N LEU A 205 10.82 17.69 5.48
CA LEU A 205 9.61 17.69 6.29
C LEU A 205 9.71 16.56 7.32
N ASP A 206 9.60 16.87 8.61
CA ASP A 206 9.81 15.88 9.67
C ASP A 206 8.55 15.07 9.97
N VAL A 207 7.43 15.74 10.26
CA VAL A 207 6.16 15.10 10.59
C VAL A 207 5.05 15.63 9.70
N ILE A 208 4.33 14.73 9.05
CA ILE A 208 3.20 15.01 8.18
C ILE A 208 1.92 14.52 8.86
N GLN A 209 1.02 15.44 9.16
CA GLN A 209 -0.30 15.14 9.73
C GLN A 209 -1.39 15.13 8.66
N ASN A 210 -1.19 15.89 7.59
CA ASN A 210 -2.16 16.07 6.52
C ASN A 210 -1.49 15.88 5.15
N MET A 211 -1.99 14.91 4.37
CA MET A 211 -1.44 14.59 3.04
C MET A 211 -1.65 15.72 2.03
N ASP A 212 -2.72 16.52 2.16
CA ASP A 212 -2.97 17.64 1.26
C ASP A 212 -1.96 18.77 1.50
N GLU A 213 -1.53 18.96 2.75
CA GLU A 213 -0.46 19.89 3.10
C GLU A 213 0.88 19.41 2.54
N ALA A 214 1.21 18.12 2.72
CA ALA A 214 2.41 17.55 2.16
C ALA A 214 2.50 17.76 0.64
N ARG A 215 1.40 17.54 -0.08
CA ARG A 215 1.34 17.75 -1.54
C ARG A 215 1.49 19.21 -1.96
N ARG A 216 0.98 20.15 -1.17
CA ARG A 216 1.14 21.60 -1.45
C ARG A 216 2.56 22.06 -1.22
N LEU A 217 3.23 21.50 -0.21
CA LEU A 217 4.59 21.88 0.16
C LEU A 217 5.67 21.23 -0.72
N THR A 218 5.32 20.19 -1.48
CA THR A 218 6.29 19.44 -2.27
C THR A 218 6.14 19.67 -3.77
N CYS A 219 7.22 20.04 -4.43
CA CYS A 219 7.31 20.12 -5.90
C CYS A 219 7.67 18.76 -6.51
N VAL A 220 6.77 17.78 -6.42
CA VAL A 220 7.02 16.40 -6.89
C VAL A 220 6.79 16.29 -8.41
N LYS A 221 7.56 17.03 -9.21
CA LYS A 221 7.47 17.01 -10.68
C LYS A 221 8.50 16.08 -11.35
N THR A 222 9.53 15.64 -10.62
CA THR A 222 10.62 14.84 -11.19
C THR A 222 10.47 13.36 -10.83
N MET A 223 10.56 12.50 -11.86
CA MET A 223 10.71 11.06 -11.67
C MET A 223 11.99 10.77 -10.87
N GLY A 224 11.94 9.82 -9.96
CA GLY A 224 13.11 9.31 -9.23
C GLY A 224 14.16 8.69 -10.15
N SER A 225 15.07 7.87 -9.59
CA SER A 225 16.20 7.28 -10.32
C SER A 225 15.79 6.65 -11.65
N SER A 226 16.66 6.69 -12.65
CA SER A 226 16.49 6.16 -14.01
C SER A 226 16.19 4.65 -14.07
N PHE A 227 16.34 3.92 -12.98
CA PHE A 227 16.20 2.45 -12.91
C PHE A 227 14.92 1.96 -12.24
N GLY A 228 14.19 2.78 -11.45
CA GLY A 228 12.96 2.41 -10.76
C GLY A 228 11.69 2.92 -11.45
N THR A 229 10.56 2.23 -11.25
CA THR A 229 9.23 2.72 -11.61
C THR A 229 8.65 3.62 -10.53
N GLY A 230 9.23 3.62 -9.31
CA GLY A 230 8.80 4.39 -8.15
C GLY A 230 9.62 5.67 -7.96
N GLY A 231 8.95 6.76 -7.64
CA GLY A 231 9.55 8.04 -7.25
C GLY A 231 8.96 8.52 -5.92
N MET A 232 9.23 9.76 -5.54
CA MET A 232 8.64 10.34 -4.33
C MET A 232 7.11 10.41 -4.42
N GLN A 233 6.56 10.61 -5.61
CA GLN A 233 5.10 10.60 -5.83
C GLN A 233 4.44 9.27 -5.49
N THR A 234 5.05 8.13 -5.87
CA THR A 234 4.52 6.80 -5.53
C THR A 234 4.58 6.53 -4.03
N LYS A 235 5.62 7.05 -3.35
CA LYS A 235 5.73 6.97 -1.89
C LYS A 235 4.68 7.81 -1.17
N LEU A 236 4.34 8.98 -1.69
CA LEU A 236 3.24 9.80 -1.17
C LEU A 236 1.89 9.08 -1.32
N VAL A 237 1.65 8.42 -2.46
CA VAL A 237 0.45 7.59 -2.65
C VAL A 237 0.43 6.43 -1.65
N ALA A 238 1.54 5.73 -1.47
CA ALA A 238 1.65 4.63 -0.51
C ALA A 238 1.44 5.11 0.94
N ALA A 239 2.01 6.27 1.31
CA ALA A 239 1.81 6.87 2.62
C ALA A 239 0.35 7.22 2.87
N GLU A 240 -0.36 7.77 1.88
CA GLU A 240 -1.78 8.05 1.98
C GLU A 240 -2.61 6.78 2.18
N LEU A 241 -2.32 5.72 1.40
CA LEU A 241 -2.98 4.43 1.55
C LEU A 241 -2.79 3.84 2.95
N ALA A 242 -1.56 3.85 3.45
CA ALA A 242 -1.21 3.26 4.74
C ALA A 242 -1.76 4.09 5.91
N THR A 243 -1.64 5.43 5.88
CA THR A 243 -2.16 6.30 6.94
C THR A 243 -3.67 6.24 7.04
N ALA A 244 -4.40 6.08 5.92
CA ALA A 244 -5.84 5.84 5.91
C ALA A 244 -6.22 4.49 6.57
N ALA A 245 -5.34 3.49 6.50
CA ALA A 245 -5.47 2.22 7.22
C ALA A 245 -5.10 2.31 8.71
N GLY A 246 -4.66 3.48 9.18
CA GLY A 246 -4.21 3.67 10.56
C GLY A 246 -2.77 3.22 10.81
N ILE A 247 -1.92 3.19 9.77
CA ILE A 247 -0.54 2.72 9.81
C ILE A 247 0.40 3.92 9.78
N ALA A 248 1.31 4.03 10.75
CA ALA A 248 2.36 5.02 10.72
C ALA A 248 3.34 4.73 9.58
N THR A 249 3.55 5.71 8.70
CA THR A 249 4.41 5.50 7.52
C THR A 249 5.64 6.38 7.62
N VAL A 250 6.80 5.79 7.36
CA VAL A 250 8.10 6.47 7.47
C VAL A 250 8.85 6.39 6.15
N ILE A 251 9.27 7.53 5.63
CA ILE A 251 10.25 7.62 4.55
C ILE A 251 11.62 7.87 5.17
N LEU A 252 12.59 7.03 4.82
CA LEU A 252 13.96 7.12 5.33
C LEU A 252 14.98 6.62 4.31
N ASN A 253 16.25 6.94 4.55
CA ASN A 253 17.35 6.48 3.72
C ASN A 253 17.60 4.98 3.94
N GLY A 254 17.47 4.20 2.88
CA GLY A 254 17.68 2.74 2.89
C GLY A 254 19.14 2.31 3.07
N GLU A 255 20.09 3.24 3.06
CA GLU A 255 21.50 2.96 3.37
C GLU A 255 21.77 2.83 4.88
N HIS A 256 20.81 3.29 5.71
CA HIS A 256 20.84 3.25 7.17
C HIS A 256 19.63 2.49 7.74
N PRO A 257 19.50 1.18 7.45
CA PRO A 257 18.33 0.39 7.86
C PRO A 257 18.22 0.24 9.40
N GLU A 258 19.31 0.37 10.14
CA GLU A 258 19.35 0.37 11.62
C GLU A 258 18.42 1.43 12.24
N ASN A 259 18.19 2.54 11.55
CA ASN A 259 17.28 3.59 11.98
C ASN A 259 15.84 3.10 12.17
N MET A 260 15.41 2.06 11.43
CA MET A 260 14.06 1.49 11.56
C MET A 260 13.85 0.89 12.94
N ALA A 261 14.84 0.16 13.47
CA ALA A 261 14.75 -0.43 14.80
C ALA A 261 14.63 0.68 15.87
N HIS A 262 15.42 1.73 15.75
CA HIS A 262 15.38 2.87 16.65
C HIS A 262 14.01 3.58 16.65
N ILE A 263 13.42 3.81 15.45
CA ILE A 263 12.10 4.44 15.30
C ILE A 263 10.99 3.61 15.95
N VAL A 264 11.03 2.28 15.78
CA VAL A 264 10.02 1.37 16.35
C VAL A 264 10.14 1.29 17.87
N GLU A 265 11.37 1.22 18.40
CA GLU A 265 11.64 1.09 19.84
C GLU A 265 11.27 2.33 20.63
N GLN A 266 11.58 3.49 20.10
CA GLN A 266 11.21 4.75 20.74
C GLN A 266 9.74 5.09 20.55
N ASP A 267 9.00 4.31 19.77
CA ASP A 267 7.61 4.59 19.44
C ASP A 267 7.38 6.03 18.96
N ILE A 268 8.23 6.46 18.02
CA ILE A 268 8.27 7.85 17.52
C ILE A 268 6.90 8.29 17.01
N ALA A 269 6.11 7.39 16.44
CA ALA A 269 4.76 7.72 15.98
C ALA A 269 3.86 8.20 17.14
N THR A 270 3.87 7.51 18.28
CA THR A 270 3.09 7.93 19.45
C THR A 270 3.63 9.24 20.06
N GLN A 271 4.94 9.44 20.04
CA GLN A 271 5.53 10.70 20.51
C GLN A 271 5.12 11.88 19.60
N ALA A 272 5.14 11.70 18.28
CA ALA A 272 4.79 12.74 17.31
C ALA A 272 3.30 13.12 17.38
N PHE A 273 2.40 12.22 17.77
CA PHE A 273 1.01 12.57 18.08
C PHE A 273 0.89 13.57 19.23
N ARG A 274 1.76 13.44 20.24
CA ARG A 274 1.77 14.34 21.39
C ARG A 274 2.51 15.64 21.12
N THR A 275 3.47 15.61 20.18
CA THR A 275 4.35 16.73 19.85
C THR A 275 4.41 16.88 18.32
N PRO A 276 3.38 17.45 17.68
CA PRO A 276 3.26 17.47 16.20
C PRO A 276 4.36 18.25 15.45
N HIS A 277 5.05 19.14 16.14
CA HIS A 277 6.18 19.92 15.58
C HIS A 277 7.55 19.35 15.97
N MET A 278 7.59 18.07 16.36
CA MET A 278 8.83 17.38 16.70
C MET A 278 9.78 17.37 15.50
N GLN A 279 11.04 17.70 15.74
CA GLN A 279 12.08 17.59 14.73
C GLN A 279 12.69 16.19 14.77
N LEU A 280 12.68 15.50 13.62
CA LEU A 280 13.25 14.16 13.46
C LEU A 280 14.65 14.27 12.84
N ARG A 281 15.65 14.54 13.68
CA ARG A 281 17.04 14.68 13.26
C ARG A 281 17.85 13.42 13.50
N ASP A 282 17.51 12.65 14.50
CA ASP A 282 18.20 11.43 14.87
C ASP A 282 17.18 10.37 15.34
N PRO A 283 16.88 9.39 14.48
CA PRO A 283 17.33 9.28 13.08
C PRO A 283 16.60 10.23 12.14
N PRO A 284 17.28 10.70 11.06
CA PRO A 284 16.66 11.54 10.06
C PRO A 284 15.64 10.74 9.25
N CYS A 285 14.38 11.20 9.26
CA CYS A 285 13.28 10.57 8.50
C CYS A 285 12.13 11.55 8.31
N THR A 286 11.14 11.18 7.52
CA THR A 286 9.81 11.82 7.50
C THR A 286 8.78 10.84 7.98
N LEU A 287 8.02 11.21 9.01
CA LEU A 287 6.94 10.44 9.57
C LEU A 287 5.59 10.98 9.12
N PHE A 288 4.78 10.14 8.51
CA PHE A 288 3.37 10.39 8.20
C PHE A 288 2.53 9.76 9.31
N LEU A 289 1.78 10.59 10.03
CA LEU A 289 0.92 10.14 11.11
C LEU A 289 -0.32 9.43 10.56
N PRO A 290 -0.72 8.29 11.15
CA PRO A 290 -1.96 7.63 10.79
C PRO A 290 -3.16 8.53 11.11
N HIS A 291 -4.24 8.38 10.35
CA HIS A 291 -5.48 9.11 10.63
C HIS A 291 -6.01 8.72 12.01
N GLN A 292 -6.44 9.70 12.80
CA GLN A 292 -7.00 9.49 14.15
C GLN A 292 -8.22 8.56 14.14
N GLN A 293 -9.02 8.61 13.06
CA GLN A 293 -10.11 7.69 12.81
C GLN A 293 -9.68 6.70 11.72
N ARG A 294 -9.22 5.53 12.15
CA ARG A 294 -8.91 4.44 11.24
C ARG A 294 -10.14 4.08 10.40
N MET A 295 -9.97 4.01 9.10
CA MET A 295 -11.02 3.51 8.22
C MET A 295 -11.28 2.02 8.51
N PRO A 296 -12.55 1.59 8.64
CA PRO A 296 -12.87 0.16 8.78
C PRO A 296 -12.24 -0.67 7.65
N ALA A 297 -11.66 -1.82 7.98
CA ALA A 297 -10.87 -2.63 7.03
C ALA A 297 -11.64 -2.97 5.74
N HIS A 298 -12.95 -3.28 5.82
CA HIS A 298 -13.77 -3.54 4.64
C HIS A 298 -13.91 -2.32 3.73
N LYS A 299 -14.08 -1.11 4.30
CA LYS A 299 -14.17 0.14 3.53
C LYS A 299 -12.83 0.50 2.88
N TRP A 300 -11.75 0.36 3.65
CA TRP A 300 -10.41 0.59 3.15
C TRP A 300 -10.08 -0.36 1.97
N ARG A 301 -10.47 -1.64 2.08
CA ARG A 301 -10.29 -2.63 1.01
C ARG A 301 -11.01 -2.21 -0.27
N ILE A 302 -12.28 -1.81 -0.19
CA ILE A 302 -13.08 -1.39 -1.35
C ILE A 302 -12.44 -0.16 -2.01
N LEU A 303 -12.04 0.82 -1.21
CA LEU A 303 -11.54 2.08 -1.73
C LEU A 303 -10.12 1.98 -2.31
N HIS A 304 -9.27 1.14 -1.73
CA HIS A 304 -7.83 1.16 -1.99
C HIS A 304 -7.25 -0.15 -2.54
N ALA A 305 -7.68 -1.29 -2.03
CA ALA A 305 -7.11 -2.57 -2.42
C ALA A 305 -7.76 -3.16 -3.68
N MET A 306 -9.08 -2.97 -3.86
CA MET A 306 -9.80 -3.52 -4.99
C MET A 306 -9.62 -2.68 -6.25
N HIS A 307 -9.45 -3.38 -7.40
CA HIS A 307 -9.42 -2.72 -8.72
C HIS A 307 -10.86 -2.59 -9.24
N PRO A 308 -11.32 -1.39 -9.60
CA PRO A 308 -12.67 -1.23 -10.15
C PRO A 308 -12.72 -1.74 -11.60
N SER A 309 -13.66 -2.67 -11.86
CA SER A 309 -13.90 -3.24 -13.20
C SER A 309 -14.76 -2.35 -14.09
N GLY A 310 -15.44 -1.35 -13.50
CA GLY A 310 -16.30 -0.41 -14.21
C GLY A 310 -16.63 0.80 -13.38
N ALA A 311 -17.69 1.54 -13.75
CA ALA A 311 -18.18 2.66 -12.99
C ALA A 311 -19.71 2.77 -13.01
N LEU A 312 -20.28 3.30 -11.93
CA LEU A 312 -21.64 3.77 -11.84
C LEU A 312 -21.62 5.29 -11.77
N ILE A 313 -22.34 5.94 -12.70
CA ILE A 313 -22.56 7.38 -12.64
C ILE A 313 -23.80 7.59 -11.79
N ILE A 314 -23.67 8.34 -10.71
CA ILE A 314 -24.76 8.61 -9.78
C ILE A 314 -25.19 10.07 -9.86
N ASP A 315 -26.45 10.34 -9.55
CA ASP A 315 -26.95 11.69 -9.48
C ASP A 315 -26.50 12.43 -8.19
N GLN A 316 -26.68 13.73 -8.16
CA GLN A 316 -26.28 14.58 -7.03
C GLN A 316 -27.02 14.21 -5.73
N GLY A 317 -28.31 13.83 -5.81
CA GLY A 317 -29.10 13.43 -4.66
C GLY A 317 -28.60 12.12 -4.02
N ALA A 318 -28.21 11.14 -4.85
CA ALA A 318 -27.59 9.90 -4.39
C ALA A 318 -26.23 10.17 -3.73
N TYR A 319 -25.40 11.05 -4.32
CA TYR A 319 -24.13 11.46 -3.73
C TYR A 319 -24.31 12.11 -2.37
N GLU A 320 -25.22 13.08 -2.24
CA GLU A 320 -25.52 13.74 -0.97
C GLU A 320 -26.05 12.77 0.09
N ARG A 321 -26.88 11.80 -0.33
CA ARG A 321 -27.37 10.76 0.58
C ARG A 321 -26.23 9.84 1.04
N LEU A 322 -25.36 9.39 0.14
CA LEU A 322 -24.21 8.54 0.47
C LEU A 322 -23.21 9.27 1.39
N SER A 323 -23.11 10.61 1.30
CA SER A 323 -22.24 11.42 2.15
C SER A 323 -22.69 11.45 3.62
N ARG A 324 -23.95 11.12 3.91
CA ARG A 324 -24.49 11.06 5.28
C ARG A 324 -24.11 9.73 5.94
N LYS A 325 -23.60 9.78 7.16
CA LYS A 325 -23.21 8.56 7.94
C LYS A 325 -24.35 7.54 8.07
N GLU A 326 -25.60 8.01 8.08
CA GLU A 326 -26.80 7.20 8.22
C GLU A 326 -27.15 6.37 6.97
N SER A 327 -26.57 6.69 5.81
CA SER A 327 -26.84 5.97 4.55
C SER A 327 -26.37 4.50 4.58
N GLY A 328 -25.41 4.19 5.46
CA GLY A 328 -24.80 2.85 5.55
C GLY A 328 -24.14 2.38 4.25
N GLY A 329 -23.86 3.29 3.29
CA GLY A 329 -23.29 2.94 1.99
C GLY A 329 -24.29 2.33 1.00
N ARG A 330 -25.60 2.57 1.19
CA ARG A 330 -26.67 1.98 0.39
C ARG A 330 -27.03 2.87 -0.79
N LEU A 331 -26.96 2.32 -2.00
CA LEU A 331 -27.32 3.00 -3.25
C LEU A 331 -28.48 2.25 -3.92
N LEU A 332 -29.58 2.96 -4.15
CA LEU A 332 -30.74 2.44 -4.88
C LEU A 332 -30.56 2.66 -6.40
N PRO A 333 -31.21 1.85 -7.25
CA PRO A 333 -31.18 2.02 -8.70
C PRO A 333 -31.62 3.39 -9.19
N VAL A 334 -32.58 4.02 -8.52
CA VAL A 334 -33.09 5.36 -8.88
C VAL A 334 -31.99 6.43 -8.85
N GLY A 335 -30.97 6.28 -8.03
CA GLY A 335 -29.84 7.22 -7.95
C GLY A 335 -28.72 6.95 -8.96
N VAL A 336 -28.86 5.94 -9.82
CA VAL A 336 -27.86 5.60 -10.87
C VAL A 336 -28.38 6.08 -12.21
N ILE A 337 -27.58 6.92 -12.88
CA ILE A 337 -27.93 7.53 -14.17
C ILE A 337 -27.11 6.99 -15.34
N GLY A 338 -26.01 6.28 -15.05
CA GLY A 338 -25.18 5.65 -16.09
C GLY A 338 -24.34 4.50 -15.57
N VAL A 339 -23.94 3.60 -16.46
CA VAL A 339 -23.10 2.43 -16.20
C VAL A 339 -21.97 2.42 -17.23
N GLU A 340 -20.74 2.23 -16.78
CA GLU A 340 -19.55 2.14 -17.65
C GLU A 340 -18.78 0.86 -17.35
N GLY A 341 -18.24 0.24 -18.41
CA GLY A 341 -17.42 -0.97 -18.29
C GLY A 341 -18.24 -2.24 -18.11
N ASN A 342 -17.54 -3.35 -17.90
CA ASN A 342 -18.14 -4.68 -17.76
C ASN A 342 -17.72 -5.28 -16.42
N PHE A 343 -18.68 -5.58 -15.58
CA PHE A 343 -18.45 -6.11 -14.23
C PHE A 343 -19.52 -7.12 -13.81
N ASP A 344 -19.10 -8.04 -12.96
CA ASP A 344 -19.95 -9.04 -12.34
C ASP A 344 -20.39 -8.63 -10.94
N ARG A 345 -21.28 -9.43 -10.34
CA ARG A 345 -21.69 -9.27 -8.94
C ARG A 345 -20.47 -9.34 -8.02
N LEU A 346 -20.49 -8.55 -6.95
CA LEU A 346 -19.41 -8.45 -5.96
C LEU A 346 -18.07 -7.94 -6.50
N GLN A 347 -18.05 -7.35 -7.69
CA GLN A 347 -16.89 -6.62 -8.18
C GLN A 347 -16.93 -5.15 -7.76
N ALA A 348 -15.73 -4.58 -7.60
CA ALA A 348 -15.60 -3.15 -7.29
C ALA A 348 -15.88 -2.30 -8.53
N VAL A 349 -16.59 -1.19 -8.33
CA VAL A 349 -16.84 -0.16 -9.34
C VAL A 349 -16.54 1.22 -8.79
N ARG A 350 -16.16 2.15 -9.68
CA ARG A 350 -16.06 3.57 -9.33
C ARG A 350 -17.45 4.17 -9.19
N LEU A 351 -17.63 5.05 -8.23
CA LEU A 351 -18.78 5.94 -8.18
C LEU A 351 -18.35 7.28 -8.75
N LYS A 352 -19.06 7.75 -9.78
CA LYS A 352 -18.76 9.00 -10.47
C LYS A 352 -19.98 9.93 -10.42
N ILE A 353 -19.74 11.24 -10.42
CA ILE A 353 -20.74 12.29 -10.61
C ILE A 353 -20.33 13.15 -11.80
N TYR A 354 -21.31 13.79 -12.44
CA TYR A 354 -21.01 14.84 -13.41
C TYR A 354 -20.54 16.11 -12.68
N LYS A 355 -19.43 16.67 -13.17
CA LYS A 355 -18.96 17.98 -12.72
C LYS A 355 -19.87 19.06 -13.31
N GLN A 356 -20.35 19.98 -12.48
CA GLN A 356 -21.07 21.14 -13.00
C GLN A 356 -20.09 21.99 -13.82
N SER A 357 -20.31 22.08 -15.14
CA SER A 357 -19.51 22.95 -16.00
C SER A 357 -20.17 24.32 -16.11
N PRO A 358 -19.49 25.42 -15.75
CA PRO A 358 -20.01 26.77 -15.96
C PRO A 358 -20.06 27.18 -17.45
N THR A 359 -19.42 26.44 -18.35
CA THR A 359 -19.10 26.88 -19.73
C THR A 359 -19.75 26.07 -20.84
N GLY A 360 -20.70 25.14 -20.54
CA GLY A 360 -21.44 24.42 -21.59
C GLY A 360 -20.61 23.36 -22.35
N GLU A 361 -19.42 23.01 -21.88
CA GLU A 361 -18.65 21.89 -22.38
C GLU A 361 -19.29 20.54 -22.00
N LEU A 362 -18.94 19.47 -22.72
CA LEU A 362 -19.41 18.11 -22.40
C LEU A 362 -19.16 17.79 -20.92
N PRO A 363 -20.17 17.25 -20.22
CA PRO A 363 -20.06 17.03 -18.78
C PRO A 363 -18.94 16.02 -18.47
N GLU A 364 -17.89 16.49 -17.82
CA GLU A 364 -16.80 15.66 -17.31
C GLU A 364 -17.25 14.91 -16.05
N THR A 365 -16.92 13.63 -15.93
CA THR A 365 -17.22 12.85 -14.73
C THR A 365 -16.04 12.83 -13.76
N VAL A 366 -16.30 12.92 -12.45
CA VAL A 366 -15.31 12.86 -11.37
C VAL A 366 -15.58 11.64 -10.49
N GLU A 367 -14.54 10.85 -10.18
CA GLU A 367 -14.64 9.75 -9.21
C GLU A 367 -14.80 10.31 -7.80
N VAL A 368 -15.90 9.96 -7.14
CA VAL A 368 -16.22 10.39 -5.77
C VAL A 368 -16.15 9.27 -4.75
N GLY A 369 -15.95 8.03 -5.21
CA GLY A 369 -15.85 6.87 -4.33
C GLY A 369 -15.87 5.56 -5.09
N ARG A 370 -16.01 4.47 -4.35
CA ARG A 370 -16.11 3.10 -4.89
C ARG A 370 -17.17 2.30 -4.16
N ALA A 371 -17.64 1.24 -4.80
CA ALA A 371 -18.63 0.34 -4.24
C ALA A 371 -18.39 -1.10 -4.70
N LEU A 372 -18.90 -2.07 -3.91
CA LEU A 372 -19.11 -3.44 -4.38
C LEU A 372 -20.53 -3.55 -4.91
N THR A 373 -20.72 -4.08 -6.12
CA THR A 373 -22.04 -4.19 -6.74
C THR A 373 -22.72 -5.49 -6.36
N ASN A 374 -24.04 -5.45 -6.13
CA ASN A 374 -24.88 -6.63 -5.95
C ASN A 374 -25.40 -7.18 -7.30
N TYR A 375 -25.18 -6.45 -8.38
CA TYR A 375 -25.68 -6.76 -9.72
C TYR A 375 -24.56 -6.69 -10.75
N THR A 376 -24.71 -7.41 -11.86
CA THR A 376 -23.84 -7.29 -13.03
C THR A 376 -24.04 -5.93 -13.74
N SER A 377 -23.09 -5.54 -14.59
CA SER A 377 -23.20 -4.32 -15.40
C SER A 377 -24.46 -4.31 -16.28
N ILE A 378 -24.84 -5.48 -16.83
CA ILE A 378 -26.04 -5.65 -17.65
C ILE A 378 -27.32 -5.43 -16.83
N GLU A 379 -27.37 -6.02 -15.64
CA GLU A 379 -28.52 -5.84 -14.72
C GLU A 379 -28.60 -4.37 -14.28
N CYS A 380 -27.47 -3.76 -13.89
CA CYS A 380 -27.41 -2.35 -13.52
C CYS A 380 -27.92 -1.43 -14.63
N GLU A 381 -27.54 -1.69 -15.89
CA GLU A 381 -27.99 -0.92 -17.06
C GLU A 381 -29.52 -1.01 -17.25
N ARG A 382 -30.12 -2.17 -16.97
CA ARG A 382 -31.55 -2.41 -17.09
C ARG A 382 -32.38 -1.76 -15.99
N ILE A 383 -31.83 -1.65 -14.78
CA ILE A 383 -32.56 -1.14 -13.60
C ILE A 383 -32.19 0.29 -13.21
N LYS A 384 -31.19 0.91 -13.82
CA LYS A 384 -30.81 2.30 -13.51
C LYS A 384 -32.01 3.24 -13.66
N GLY A 385 -32.14 4.18 -12.74
CA GLY A 385 -33.23 5.15 -12.70
C GLY A 385 -34.59 4.60 -12.24
N LEU A 386 -34.74 3.29 -12.03
CA LEU A 386 -35.99 2.69 -11.60
C LEU A 386 -36.20 2.80 -10.08
N GLN A 387 -37.45 2.91 -9.70
CA GLN A 387 -37.84 2.78 -8.29
C GLN A 387 -37.84 1.31 -7.85
N SER A 388 -37.63 1.06 -6.56
CA SER A 388 -37.46 -0.30 -6.02
C SER A 388 -38.59 -1.27 -6.39
N ALA A 389 -39.85 -0.80 -6.46
CA ALA A 389 -40.98 -1.64 -6.88
C ALA A 389 -40.87 -2.14 -8.31
N GLN A 390 -40.30 -1.37 -9.22
CA GLN A 390 -40.16 -1.67 -10.66
C GLN A 390 -39.00 -2.64 -10.92
N VAL A 391 -38.01 -2.71 -10.01
CA VAL A 391 -36.82 -3.58 -10.18
C VAL A 391 -37.21 -5.05 -10.28
N VAL A 392 -38.12 -5.50 -9.43
CA VAL A 392 -38.63 -6.90 -9.41
C VAL A 392 -39.35 -7.25 -10.71
N GLU A 393 -40.06 -6.29 -11.33
CA GLU A 393 -40.74 -6.51 -12.62
C GLU A 393 -39.75 -6.69 -13.77
N VAL A 394 -38.58 -6.02 -13.71
CA VAL A 394 -37.59 -6.01 -14.79
C VAL A 394 -36.62 -7.19 -14.74
N ILE A 395 -36.15 -7.56 -13.56
CA ILE A 395 -35.11 -8.62 -13.39
C ILE A 395 -35.58 -9.85 -12.58
N GLY A 396 -36.85 -9.87 -12.12
CA GLY A 396 -37.43 -10.99 -11.38
C GLY A 396 -37.09 -10.94 -9.89
N ALA A 397 -37.04 -12.12 -9.26
CA ALA A 397 -36.71 -12.21 -7.83
C ALA A 397 -35.29 -11.72 -7.55
N VAL A 398 -35.14 -10.85 -6.57
CA VAL A 398 -33.86 -10.20 -6.20
C VAL A 398 -33.56 -10.43 -4.72
N ASP A 399 -32.28 -10.65 -4.41
CA ASP A 399 -31.80 -10.80 -3.04
C ASP A 399 -31.78 -9.47 -2.29
N THR A 400 -31.62 -8.36 -3.00
CA THR A 400 -31.54 -7.00 -2.43
C THR A 400 -32.09 -5.97 -3.43
N MET A 401 -32.67 -4.90 -2.90
CA MET A 401 -33.13 -3.74 -3.71
C MET A 401 -32.03 -2.72 -3.98
N TYR A 402 -30.86 -2.89 -3.38
CA TYR A 402 -29.75 -1.97 -3.50
C TYR A 402 -28.79 -2.43 -4.61
N ILE A 403 -28.38 -1.51 -5.49
CA ILE A 403 -27.27 -1.75 -6.43
C ILE A 403 -26.00 -2.07 -5.66
N THR A 404 -25.79 -1.36 -4.55
CA THR A 404 -24.78 -1.68 -3.56
C THR A 404 -25.25 -1.30 -2.16
N ASP A 405 -24.81 -2.03 -1.17
CA ASP A 405 -24.90 -1.72 0.26
C ASP A 405 -23.53 -1.43 0.88
N GLN A 406 -22.48 -1.37 0.06
CA GLN A 406 -21.09 -1.19 0.43
C GLN A 406 -20.42 -0.06 -0.37
N ALA A 407 -21.12 1.06 -0.56
CA ALA A 407 -20.51 2.25 -1.15
C ALA A 407 -19.62 2.97 -0.12
N VAL A 408 -18.45 3.39 -0.57
CA VAL A 408 -17.47 4.15 0.22
C VAL A 408 -17.09 5.38 -0.57
N LEU A 409 -17.37 6.56 -0.04
CA LEU A 409 -16.95 7.81 -0.66
C LEU A 409 -15.48 8.13 -0.32
N SER A 410 -14.77 8.68 -1.28
CA SER A 410 -13.41 9.18 -1.09
C SER A 410 -13.44 10.48 -0.30
N LEU A 411 -12.57 10.63 0.70
CA LEU A 411 -12.40 11.88 1.45
C LEU A 411 -11.97 13.06 0.58
N ARG A 412 -11.48 12.79 -0.66
CA ARG A 412 -11.10 13.82 -1.64
C ARG A 412 -12.27 14.44 -2.41
N ALA A 413 -13.42 13.84 -2.35
CA ALA A 413 -14.63 14.41 -2.93
C ALA A 413 -15.18 15.50 -1.97
N ALA A 414 -14.42 16.58 -1.76
CA ALA A 414 -15.02 17.81 -1.31
C ALA A 414 -16.08 18.19 -2.35
N ALA A 415 -17.30 18.48 -1.87
CA ALA A 415 -18.41 18.84 -2.74
C ALA A 415 -17.95 19.83 -3.82
N PRO A 416 -18.32 19.62 -5.08
CA PRO A 416 -18.16 20.66 -6.08
C PRO A 416 -18.91 21.90 -5.57
N THR A 417 -18.17 22.95 -5.21
CA THR A 417 -18.69 24.30 -4.93
C THR A 417 -19.30 24.88 -6.18
#